data_454d101852738933f68bf9a210db73dd
#
_entry.id   454d101852738933f68bf9a210db73dd
#
_cell.length_a   1.000
_cell.length_b   1.000
_cell.length_c   1.000
_cell.angle_alpha   90.00
_cell.angle_beta   90.00
_cell.angle_gamma   90.00
#
_symmetry.space_group_name_H-M   'P 1'
#
loop_
_entity.id
_entity.type
_entity.pdbx_description
1 polymer ?
#
loop_
_entity_poly.entity_id
_entity_poly.type
_entity_poly.pdbx_seq_one_letter_code
_entity_poly.pdbx_strand_id
1 'polypeptide(L)'
;MALLLGVTLTACHKEEQAVAGVAQNAVNAEHKAQAAATELDSQRAALEGIPLPTKSMYVDVHEPGAWANPFLSGGAYTLNLRITLADANPSTVGQGTLLRPAAARRQEVQLRPGDLAQALIALPAGAWRYGRVIAVAESPLASKKDRVKVRRNIEAAIQQLNDLGIVVEEWPAR
;
A
#
# COMPACT_ATOMS: atom_id res chain seq x y z
N MET A 1 -28.61 63.42 30.12
CA MET A 1 -27.23 63.03 29.75
C MET A 1 -26.97 61.64 30.34
N ALA A 2 -27.24 60.60 29.54
CA ALA A 2 -26.95 59.22 29.96
C ALA A 2 -27.01 58.38 28.69
N LEU A 3 -25.88 58.20 28.05
CA LEU A 3 -25.68 57.19 26.96
C LEU A 3 -24.18 56.93 26.94
N LEU A 4 -23.76 55.70 27.34
CA LEU A 4 -22.52 55.03 26.94
C LEU A 4 -22.17 53.96 27.97
N LEU A 5 -22.80 52.76 27.87
CA LEU A 5 -22.28 51.51 28.45
C LEU A 5 -22.98 50.33 27.75
N GLY A 6 -22.44 49.89 26.65
CA GLY A 6 -23.09 48.78 25.91
C GLY A 6 -22.28 48.16 24.76
N VAL A 7 -20.94 48.19 24.80
CA VAL A 7 -20.16 47.65 23.65
C VAL A 7 -19.02 46.69 24.02
N THR A 8 -18.84 46.28 25.24
CA THR A 8 -17.64 45.50 25.64
C THR A 8 -17.86 43.99 25.87
N LEU A 9 -19.06 43.42 25.69
CA LEU A 9 -19.34 42.01 25.98
C LEU A 9 -19.31 41.07 24.79
N THR A 10 -19.25 41.58 23.58
CA THR A 10 -19.31 40.71 22.36
C THR A 10 -17.94 40.21 21.86
N ALA A 11 -16.83 40.79 22.32
CA ALA A 11 -15.49 40.36 21.90
C ALA A 11 -15.02 39.07 22.57
N CYS A 12 -15.30 38.88 23.87
CA CYS A 12 -14.87 37.69 24.60
C CYS A 12 -15.52 36.38 24.12
N HIS A 13 -16.77 36.42 23.67
CA HIS A 13 -17.45 35.21 23.19
C HIS A 13 -16.89 34.65 21.87
N LYS A 14 -16.33 35.48 21.02
CA LYS A 14 -15.71 35.03 19.76
C LYS A 14 -14.36 34.35 20.01
N GLU A 15 -13.60 34.80 20.98
CA GLU A 15 -12.30 34.19 21.32
C GLU A 15 -12.49 32.83 22.01
N GLU A 16 -13.45 32.71 22.92
CA GLU A 16 -13.78 31.43 23.57
C GLU A 16 -14.27 30.38 22.56
N GLN A 17 -15.08 30.75 21.58
CA GLN A 17 -15.55 29.86 20.54
C GLN A 17 -14.41 29.43 19.59
N ALA A 18 -13.47 30.31 19.28
CA ALA A 18 -12.31 29.99 18.46
C ALA A 18 -11.38 28.99 19.18
N VAL A 19 -11.13 29.20 20.46
CA VAL A 19 -10.30 28.29 21.29
C VAL A 19 -10.98 26.92 21.46
N ALA A 20 -12.29 26.89 21.71
CA ALA A 20 -13.05 25.63 21.78
C ALA A 20 -13.02 24.88 20.44
N GLY A 21 -13.11 25.57 19.31
CA GLY A 21 -13.01 24.96 17.97
C GLY A 21 -11.63 24.35 17.71
N VAL A 22 -10.55 25.03 18.11
CA VAL A 22 -9.18 24.50 17.98
C VAL A 22 -8.98 23.26 18.87
N ALA A 23 -9.44 23.30 20.10
CA ALA A 23 -9.37 22.16 21.02
C ALA A 23 -10.14 20.96 20.48
N GLN A 24 -11.36 21.16 19.96
CA GLN A 24 -12.15 20.09 19.38
C GLN A 24 -11.48 19.48 18.13
N ASN A 25 -10.89 20.32 17.28
CA ASN A 25 -10.15 19.85 16.09
C ASN A 25 -8.89 19.03 16.50
N ALA A 26 -8.19 19.41 17.56
CA ALA A 26 -7.05 18.68 18.08
C ALA A 26 -7.48 17.31 18.61
N VAL A 27 -8.54 17.23 19.39
CA VAL A 27 -9.10 15.96 19.91
C VAL A 27 -9.54 15.05 18.74
N ASN A 28 -10.22 15.60 17.75
CA ASN A 28 -10.66 14.83 16.57
C ASN A 28 -9.46 14.31 15.76
N ALA A 29 -8.39 15.11 15.64
CA ALA A 29 -7.16 14.71 14.96
C ALA A 29 -6.45 13.57 15.73
N GLU A 30 -6.41 13.65 17.05
CA GLU A 30 -5.84 12.61 17.90
C GLU A 30 -6.62 11.28 17.80
N HIS A 31 -7.94 11.33 17.90
CA HIS A 31 -8.79 10.14 17.70
C HIS A 31 -8.61 9.51 16.32
N LYS A 32 -8.50 10.33 15.28
CA LYS A 32 -8.24 9.84 13.92
C LYS A 32 -6.86 9.19 13.79
N ALA A 33 -5.84 9.78 14.39
CA ALA A 33 -4.49 9.22 14.40
C ALA A 33 -4.44 7.89 15.15
N GLN A 34 -5.13 7.79 16.29
CA GLN A 34 -5.20 6.57 17.09
C GLN A 34 -5.96 5.45 16.37
N ALA A 35 -7.07 5.77 15.70
CA ALA A 35 -7.79 4.81 14.87
C ALA A 35 -6.93 4.31 13.70
N ALA A 36 -6.18 5.19 13.03
CA ALA A 36 -5.27 4.82 11.95
C ALA A 36 -4.11 3.93 12.45
N ALA A 37 -3.56 4.19 13.63
CA ALA A 37 -2.53 3.35 14.24
C ALA A 37 -3.06 1.95 14.57
N THR A 38 -4.26 1.86 15.16
CA THR A 38 -4.91 0.58 15.48
C THR A 38 -5.19 -0.24 14.21
N GLU A 39 -5.66 0.41 13.14
CA GLU A 39 -5.90 -0.24 11.86
C GLU A 39 -4.58 -0.78 11.26
N LEU A 40 -3.51 0.01 11.29
CA LEU A 40 -2.20 -0.41 10.81
C LEU A 40 -1.66 -1.62 11.58
N ASP A 41 -1.80 -1.63 12.91
CA ASP A 41 -1.37 -2.76 13.75
C ASP A 41 -2.17 -4.02 13.43
N SER A 42 -3.48 -3.89 13.19
CA SER A 42 -4.33 -4.98 12.75
C SER A 42 -3.90 -5.53 11.38
N GLN A 43 -3.57 -4.65 10.44
CA GLN A 43 -3.08 -5.02 9.11
C GLN A 43 -1.71 -5.72 9.18
N ARG A 44 -0.80 -5.26 10.03
CA ARG A 44 0.49 -5.93 10.29
C ARG A 44 0.28 -7.33 10.85
N ALA A 45 -0.57 -7.46 11.86
CA ALA A 45 -0.88 -8.75 12.47
C ALA A 45 -1.42 -9.76 11.46
N ALA A 46 -2.25 -9.32 10.51
CA ALA A 46 -2.76 -10.18 9.45
C ALA A 46 -1.65 -10.72 8.51
N LEU A 47 -0.54 -10.00 8.39
CA LEU A 47 0.61 -10.40 7.55
C LEU A 47 1.70 -11.15 8.33
N GLU A 48 1.62 -11.23 9.66
CA GLU A 48 2.66 -11.89 10.48
C GLU A 48 2.81 -13.39 10.20
N GLY A 49 1.74 -14.04 9.73
CA GLY A 49 1.79 -15.44 9.29
C GLY A 49 2.68 -15.69 8.06
N ILE A 50 3.08 -14.63 7.33
CA ILE A 50 4.00 -14.72 6.20
C ILE A 50 5.43 -14.56 6.74
N PRO A 51 6.36 -15.52 6.48
CA PRO A 51 7.71 -15.45 7.02
C PRO A 51 8.47 -14.23 6.47
N LEU A 52 9.50 -13.81 7.21
CA LEU A 52 10.44 -12.80 6.71
C LEU A 52 11.15 -13.32 5.45
N PRO A 53 11.52 -12.43 4.52
CA PRO A 53 12.11 -12.84 3.27
C PRO A 53 13.53 -13.37 3.47
N THR A 54 13.89 -14.40 2.72
CA THR A 54 15.25 -14.92 2.64
C THR A 54 15.90 -14.36 1.37
N LYS A 55 16.80 -13.40 1.52
CA LYS A 55 17.38 -12.63 0.41
C LYS A 55 18.04 -13.52 -0.66
N SER A 56 18.69 -14.61 -0.28
CA SER A 56 19.29 -15.57 -1.22
C SER A 56 18.29 -16.23 -2.17
N MET A 57 17.01 -16.21 -1.88
CA MET A 57 15.98 -16.81 -2.74
C MET A 57 15.60 -15.91 -3.92
N TYR A 58 15.90 -14.63 -3.88
CA TYR A 58 15.42 -13.67 -4.88
C TYR A 58 16.45 -12.65 -5.33
N VAL A 59 17.64 -12.58 -4.70
CA VAL A 59 18.66 -11.57 -4.99
C VAL A 59 19.09 -11.55 -6.45
N ASP A 60 19.07 -12.68 -7.13
CA ASP A 60 19.43 -12.80 -8.56
C ASP A 60 18.23 -12.71 -9.50
N VAL A 61 17.03 -12.51 -8.96
CA VAL A 61 15.80 -12.43 -9.75
C VAL A 61 15.50 -10.98 -10.09
N HIS A 62 15.94 -10.54 -11.28
CA HIS A 62 15.77 -9.16 -11.76
C HIS A 62 14.78 -9.04 -12.92
N GLU A 63 14.11 -10.13 -13.30
CA GLU A 63 13.12 -10.12 -14.36
C GLU A 63 11.70 -10.24 -13.83
N PRO A 64 10.79 -9.34 -14.24
CA PRO A 64 9.39 -9.42 -13.83
C PRO A 64 8.78 -10.80 -14.16
N GLY A 65 9.22 -11.42 -15.25
CA GLY A 65 8.77 -12.74 -15.67
C GLY A 65 9.13 -13.88 -14.73
N ALA A 66 10.28 -13.80 -14.07
CA ALA A 66 10.80 -14.80 -13.16
C ALA A 66 10.41 -14.52 -11.68
N TRP A 67 9.95 -13.31 -11.37
CA TRP A 67 9.57 -12.92 -10.03
C TRP A 67 8.30 -13.67 -9.57
N ALA A 68 8.43 -14.50 -8.54
CA ALA A 68 7.36 -15.39 -8.08
C ALA A 68 6.50 -14.80 -6.95
N ASN A 69 6.95 -13.73 -6.31
CA ASN A 69 6.21 -12.99 -5.29
C ASN A 69 5.30 -11.92 -5.91
N PRO A 70 4.48 -11.23 -5.13
CA PRO A 70 3.73 -10.09 -5.61
C PRO A 70 4.64 -9.05 -6.23
N PHE A 71 4.20 -8.47 -7.34
CA PHE A 71 4.90 -7.43 -8.08
C PHE A 71 3.95 -6.25 -8.28
N LEU A 72 4.38 -5.07 -7.85
CA LEU A 72 3.59 -3.86 -7.93
C LEU A 72 4.16 -2.93 -8.99
N SER A 73 3.35 -2.54 -9.97
CA SER A 73 3.71 -1.49 -10.91
C SER A 73 2.83 -0.26 -10.73
N GLY A 74 3.47 0.90 -10.57
CA GLY A 74 2.79 2.16 -10.32
C GLY A 74 2.51 2.95 -11.59
N GLY A 75 1.24 3.31 -11.78
CA GLY A 75 0.78 4.29 -12.76
C GLY A 75 0.49 5.66 -12.12
N ALA A 76 0.02 6.60 -12.94
CA ALA A 76 -0.28 7.96 -12.49
C ALA A 76 -1.47 8.04 -11.49
N TYR A 77 -2.40 7.08 -11.55
CA TYR A 77 -3.64 7.09 -10.75
C TYR A 77 -3.96 5.74 -10.12
N THR A 78 -3.32 4.69 -10.59
CA THR A 78 -3.61 3.31 -10.18
C THR A 78 -2.31 2.55 -9.97
N LEU A 79 -2.41 1.50 -9.16
CA LEU A 79 -1.38 0.49 -8.96
C LEU A 79 -1.84 -0.80 -9.62
N ASN A 80 -0.95 -1.52 -10.29
CA ASN A 80 -1.23 -2.86 -10.80
C ASN A 80 -0.46 -3.87 -9.95
N LEU A 81 -1.18 -4.70 -9.24
CA LEU A 81 -0.64 -5.80 -8.45
C LEU A 81 -0.70 -7.07 -9.28
N ARG A 82 0.47 -7.62 -9.59
CA ARG A 82 0.61 -8.91 -10.24
C ARG A 82 0.97 -9.96 -9.21
N ILE A 83 0.28 -11.09 -9.25
CA ILE A 83 0.56 -12.26 -8.42
C ILE A 83 0.77 -13.50 -9.29
N THR A 84 1.62 -14.40 -8.84
CA THR A 84 1.82 -15.71 -9.47
C THR A 84 1.32 -16.77 -8.50
N LEU A 85 0.21 -17.40 -8.84
CA LEU A 85 -0.37 -18.46 -8.01
C LEU A 85 0.35 -19.78 -8.25
N ALA A 86 0.50 -20.57 -7.19
CA ALA A 86 0.95 -21.96 -7.31
C ALA A 86 -0.06 -22.79 -8.13
N ASP A 87 0.43 -23.81 -8.79
CA ASP A 87 -0.46 -24.71 -9.52
C ASP A 87 -1.41 -25.41 -8.54
N ALA A 88 -2.70 -25.35 -8.80
CA ALA A 88 -3.72 -25.95 -7.96
C ALA A 88 -3.69 -27.50 -7.98
N ASN A 89 -2.94 -28.09 -8.91
CA ASN A 89 -2.84 -29.55 -9.05
C ASN A 89 -1.39 -30.03 -9.19
N PRO A 90 -0.59 -29.98 -8.09
CA PRO A 90 0.81 -30.39 -8.11
C PRO A 90 0.98 -31.92 -8.28
N SER A 91 -0.08 -32.71 -8.15
CA SER A 91 -0.03 -34.17 -8.15
C SER A 91 -0.01 -34.82 -9.53
N THR A 92 -0.22 -34.12 -10.60
CA THR A 92 -0.17 -34.63 -11.96
C THR A 92 1.24 -34.49 -12.50
N VAL A 93 2.03 -35.55 -12.31
CA VAL A 93 3.38 -35.68 -12.86
C VAL A 93 3.37 -35.36 -14.36
N GLY A 94 4.09 -34.31 -14.74
CA GLY A 94 4.28 -33.87 -16.13
C GLY A 94 3.16 -33.07 -16.77
N GLN A 95 1.99 -32.94 -16.16
CA GLN A 95 0.88 -32.17 -16.77
C GLN A 95 0.94 -30.68 -16.45
N GLY A 96 1.47 -30.28 -15.30
CA GLY A 96 1.46 -28.90 -14.87
C GLY A 96 2.38 -27.98 -15.70
N THR A 97 3.52 -28.47 -16.15
CA THR A 97 4.51 -27.66 -16.89
C THR A 97 4.20 -27.53 -18.37
N LEU A 98 3.60 -28.53 -18.98
CA LEU A 98 3.30 -28.53 -20.43
C LEU A 98 1.91 -27.95 -20.73
N LEU A 99 0.93 -28.15 -19.84
CA LEU A 99 -0.46 -27.75 -20.09
C LEU A 99 -0.86 -26.44 -19.44
N ARG A 100 -0.05 -25.90 -18.52
CA ARG A 100 -0.29 -24.60 -17.88
C ARG A 100 0.95 -23.73 -17.99
N PRO A 101 1.04 -22.90 -19.03
CA PRO A 101 2.10 -21.90 -19.16
C PRO A 101 2.17 -21.04 -17.89
N ALA A 102 3.36 -20.61 -17.50
CA ALA A 102 3.55 -19.72 -16.33
C ALA A 102 2.67 -18.46 -16.40
N ALA A 103 2.33 -17.99 -17.60
CA ALA A 103 1.40 -16.89 -17.83
C ALA A 103 -0.03 -17.19 -17.38
N ALA A 104 -0.50 -18.43 -17.46
CA ALA A 104 -1.85 -18.82 -17.02
C ALA A 104 -2.01 -18.82 -15.49
N ARG A 105 -0.91 -18.78 -14.75
CA ARG A 105 -0.88 -18.69 -13.28
C ARG A 105 -0.71 -17.26 -12.77
N ARG A 106 -0.51 -16.31 -13.66
CA ARG A 106 -0.38 -14.89 -13.33
C ARG A 106 -1.75 -14.23 -13.35
N GLN A 107 -2.01 -13.49 -12.29
CA GLN A 107 -3.19 -12.62 -12.21
C GLN A 107 -2.70 -11.20 -11.98
N GLU A 108 -3.37 -10.26 -12.63
CA GLU A 108 -3.13 -8.83 -12.46
C GLU A 108 -4.41 -8.17 -11.99
N VAL A 109 -4.28 -7.40 -10.92
CA VAL A 109 -5.40 -6.66 -10.31
C VAL A 109 -5.03 -5.19 -10.30
N GLN A 110 -5.89 -4.37 -10.87
CA GLN A 110 -5.75 -2.93 -10.79
C GLN A 110 -6.35 -2.42 -9.49
N LEU A 111 -5.58 -1.62 -8.75
CA LEU A 111 -5.92 -1.13 -7.42
C LEU A 111 -5.89 0.39 -7.38
N ARG A 112 -6.68 0.97 -6.49
CA ARG A 112 -6.42 2.33 -6.02
C ARG A 112 -5.29 2.29 -4.96
N PRO A 113 -4.47 3.34 -4.84
CA PRO A 113 -3.41 3.35 -3.81
C PRO A 113 -3.92 3.05 -2.40
N GLY A 114 -5.11 3.52 -2.03
CA GLY A 114 -5.71 3.26 -0.71
C GLY A 114 -6.14 1.81 -0.46
N ASP A 115 -6.30 1.00 -1.50
CA ASP A 115 -6.78 -0.38 -1.38
C ASP A 115 -5.61 -1.39 -1.29
N LEU A 116 -4.36 -0.92 -1.34
CA LEU A 116 -3.17 -1.76 -1.43
C LEU A 116 -3.05 -2.72 -0.23
N ALA A 117 -3.20 -2.23 1.00
CA ALA A 117 -3.10 -3.06 2.20
C ALA A 117 -4.13 -4.19 2.20
N GLN A 118 -5.37 -3.88 1.91
CA GLN A 118 -6.46 -4.86 1.84
C GLN A 118 -6.22 -5.92 0.76
N ALA A 119 -5.72 -5.50 -0.41
CA ALA A 119 -5.39 -6.41 -1.49
C ALA A 119 -4.26 -7.38 -1.10
N LEU A 120 -3.23 -6.91 -0.38
CA LEU A 120 -2.11 -7.74 0.07
C LEU A 120 -2.52 -8.74 1.16
N ILE A 121 -3.37 -8.32 2.10
CA ILE A 121 -3.91 -9.19 3.15
C ILE A 121 -4.78 -10.30 2.55
N ALA A 122 -5.50 -10.01 1.47
CA ALA A 122 -6.35 -10.99 0.80
C ALA A 122 -5.56 -12.01 -0.03
N LEU A 123 -4.23 -11.85 -0.21
CA LEU A 123 -3.44 -12.79 -0.98
C LEU A 123 -3.28 -14.13 -0.24
N PRO A 124 -3.38 -15.25 -0.97
CA PRO A 124 -3.10 -16.56 -0.38
C PRO A 124 -1.62 -16.68 0.01
N ALA A 125 -1.32 -17.44 1.06
CA ALA A 125 0.06 -17.67 1.52
C ALA A 125 1.00 -18.16 0.39
N GLY A 126 0.49 -18.94 -0.56
CA GLY A 126 1.24 -19.42 -1.71
C GLY A 126 1.73 -18.36 -2.69
N ALA A 127 1.22 -17.12 -2.59
CA ALA A 127 1.70 -15.98 -3.37
C ALA A 127 3.04 -15.40 -2.85
N TRP A 128 3.46 -15.78 -1.63
CA TRP A 128 4.61 -15.23 -0.92
C TRP A 128 5.80 -16.22 -0.87
N ARG A 129 6.24 -16.70 -2.03
CA ARG A 129 7.27 -17.75 -2.14
C ARG A 129 8.62 -17.37 -1.54
N TYR A 130 8.96 -16.09 -1.54
CA TYR A 130 10.21 -15.57 -0.98
C TYR A 130 10.03 -14.98 0.43
N GLY A 131 8.84 -15.11 1.02
CA GLY A 131 8.44 -14.42 2.24
C GLY A 131 7.90 -13.01 1.98
N ARG A 132 7.82 -12.19 3.03
CA ARG A 132 7.25 -10.83 2.99
C ARG A 132 8.14 -9.85 2.22
N VAL A 133 8.25 -10.04 0.93
CA VAL A 133 8.96 -9.13 0.01
C VAL A 133 8.13 -8.91 -1.24
N ILE A 134 8.11 -7.69 -1.72
CA ILE A 134 7.42 -7.28 -2.95
C ILE A 134 8.38 -6.51 -3.84
N ALA A 135 8.36 -6.79 -5.13
CA ALA A 135 9.06 -5.96 -6.10
C ALA A 135 8.16 -4.82 -6.55
N VAL A 136 8.72 -3.60 -6.64
CA VAL A 136 8.00 -2.39 -7.02
C VAL A 136 8.71 -1.72 -8.18
N ALA A 137 7.97 -1.31 -9.22
CA ALA A 137 8.52 -0.60 -10.36
C ALA A 137 7.54 0.46 -10.87
N GLU A 138 8.07 1.44 -11.62
CA GLU A 138 7.24 2.33 -12.42
C GLU A 138 6.61 1.55 -13.58
N SER A 139 5.35 1.86 -13.90
CA SER A 139 4.69 1.25 -15.05
C SER A 139 5.39 1.66 -16.36
N PRO A 140 5.78 0.73 -17.22
CA PRO A 140 6.38 1.05 -18.53
C PRO A 140 5.39 1.77 -19.46
N LEU A 141 4.10 1.69 -19.17
CA LEU A 141 3.04 2.36 -19.94
C LEU A 141 2.80 3.80 -19.48
N ALA A 142 3.49 4.25 -18.44
CA ALA A 142 3.32 5.59 -17.92
C ALA A 142 3.82 6.66 -18.90
N SER A 143 2.99 7.67 -19.15
CA SER A 143 3.35 8.80 -19.99
C SER A 143 4.49 9.61 -19.38
N LYS A 144 5.40 10.12 -20.24
CA LYS A 144 6.49 11.01 -19.78
C LYS A 144 6.00 12.22 -18.98
N LYS A 145 4.84 12.78 -19.33
CA LYS A 145 4.22 13.91 -18.63
C LYS A 145 3.70 13.56 -17.24
N ASP A 146 3.43 12.28 -16.99
CA ASP A 146 2.89 11.81 -15.70
C ASP A 146 3.97 11.28 -14.75
N ARG A 147 5.24 11.27 -15.14
CA ARG A 147 6.35 10.70 -14.35
C ARG A 147 6.38 11.18 -12.90
N VAL A 148 6.17 12.47 -12.67
CA VAL A 148 6.17 13.02 -11.30
C VAL A 148 5.05 12.42 -10.46
N LYS A 149 3.87 12.20 -11.05
CA LYS A 149 2.75 11.55 -10.36
C LYS A 149 3.03 10.07 -10.10
N VAL A 150 3.57 9.39 -11.11
CA VAL A 150 3.96 7.97 -10.99
C VAL A 150 4.97 7.80 -9.86
N ARG A 151 6.04 8.61 -9.84
CA ARG A 151 7.06 8.55 -8.79
C ARG A 151 6.46 8.78 -7.40
N ARG A 152 5.61 9.79 -7.24
CA ARG A 152 4.92 10.06 -5.97
C ARG A 152 4.05 8.89 -5.53
N ASN A 153 3.31 8.26 -6.45
CA ASN A 153 2.48 7.10 -6.13
C ASN A 153 3.32 5.89 -5.73
N ILE A 154 4.46 5.67 -6.39
CA ILE A 154 5.40 4.61 -6.02
C ILE A 154 6.00 4.87 -4.64
N GLU A 155 6.44 6.07 -4.34
CA GLU A 155 6.99 6.44 -3.02
C GLU A 155 5.96 6.26 -1.91
N ALA A 156 4.72 6.66 -2.15
CA ALA A 156 3.62 6.45 -1.21
C ALA A 156 3.32 4.95 -1.00
N ALA A 157 3.34 4.16 -2.07
CA ALA A 157 3.16 2.72 -1.97
C ALA A 157 4.32 2.04 -1.22
N ILE A 158 5.57 2.43 -1.47
CA ILE A 158 6.75 1.94 -0.75
C ILE A 158 6.63 2.26 0.75
N GLN A 159 6.24 3.49 1.10
CA GLN A 159 6.02 3.86 2.50
C GLN A 159 4.95 2.99 3.15
N GLN A 160 3.82 2.81 2.50
CA GLN A 160 2.74 1.95 3.00
C GLN A 160 3.18 0.48 3.17
N LEU A 161 3.96 -0.06 2.23
CA LEU A 161 4.52 -1.42 2.32
C LEU A 161 5.47 -1.57 3.50
N ASN A 162 6.36 -0.59 3.71
CA ASN A 162 7.28 -0.56 4.85
C ASN A 162 6.52 -0.46 6.17
N ASP A 163 5.47 0.36 6.22
CA ASP A 163 4.61 0.48 7.40
C ASP A 163 3.89 -0.84 7.73
N LEU A 164 3.58 -1.66 6.73
CA LEU A 164 3.05 -3.02 6.88
C LEU A 164 4.11 -4.08 7.25
N GLY A 165 5.38 -3.71 7.33
CA GLY A 165 6.49 -4.64 7.60
C GLY A 165 6.85 -5.54 6.41
N ILE A 166 6.55 -5.09 5.19
CA ILE A 166 6.89 -5.79 3.95
C ILE A 166 8.19 -5.20 3.41
N VAL A 167 9.15 -6.05 3.08
CA VAL A 167 10.40 -5.63 2.43
C VAL A 167 10.12 -5.24 0.98
N VAL A 168 10.70 -4.14 0.53
CA VAL A 168 10.53 -3.65 -0.84
C VAL A 168 11.81 -3.79 -1.63
N GLU A 169 11.73 -4.41 -2.79
CA GLU A 169 12.75 -4.41 -3.83
C GLU A 169 12.32 -3.43 -4.94
N GLU A 170 12.91 -2.24 -4.93
CA GLU A 170 12.62 -1.24 -5.96
C GLU A 170 13.41 -1.56 -7.24
N TRP A 171 12.70 -1.74 -8.34
CA TRP A 171 13.30 -2.00 -9.63
C TRP A 171 13.34 -0.74 -10.49
N PRO A 172 14.42 -0.55 -11.26
CA PRO A 172 14.54 0.61 -12.13
C PRO A 172 13.41 0.65 -13.17
N ALA A 173 12.98 1.85 -13.54
CA ALA A 173 12.06 2.06 -14.64
C ALA A 173 12.69 1.51 -15.93
N ARG A 174 11.99 0.66 -16.64
CA ARG A 174 12.40 0.06 -17.92
C ARG A 174 11.77 0.77 -19.10
#